data_c4fa69104b46e6d9d10987f8297fe7c7
#
_entry.id   c4fa69104b46e6d9d10987f8297fe7c7
#
_cell.length_a   1.000
_cell.length_b   1.000
_cell.length_c   1.000
_cell.angle_alpha   90.00
_cell.angle_beta   90.00
_cell.angle_gamma   90.00
#
_symmetry.space_group_name_H-M   'P 1'
#
loop_
_entity.id
_entity.type
_entity.pdbx_description
1 polymer ?
#
loop_
_entity_poly.entity_id
_entity_poly.type
_entity_poly.pdbx_seq_one_letter_code
_entity_poly.pdbx_strand_id
1 'polypeptide(L)'
;NVTTGALYKRYSGKEELFAAVVADTVADLNEIIAQKSVTDFSQVSDETLVKAWDMDEDYMMWWFRYLDERHDGFVLLVSCAENTRYANFQHDWVEKMTQATYGYYQEARRRELTTVDMSEAEMHILLTAFWATIYEPFIHGYNLEQLESHCKLVCKLFGWYRVFGFSSP
;
A
#
# COMPACT_ATOMS: atom_id res chain seq x y z
N ASN A 1 -14.39 -24.08 18.97
CA ASN A 1 -15.66 -23.46 18.57
C ASN A 1 -16.03 -22.37 19.58
N VAL A 2 -15.92 -21.09 19.15
CA VAL A 2 -16.38 -19.96 19.95
C VAL A 2 -17.85 -19.71 19.61
N THR A 3 -18.71 -19.67 20.64
CA THR A 3 -20.14 -19.43 20.43
C THR A 3 -20.41 -17.92 20.27
N THR A 4 -21.46 -17.54 19.54
CA THR A 4 -21.91 -16.15 19.41
C THR A 4 -22.09 -15.47 20.75
N GLY A 5 -22.63 -16.18 21.77
CA GLY A 5 -22.78 -15.66 23.12
C GLY A 5 -21.45 -15.38 23.85
N ALA A 6 -20.40 -16.12 23.55
CA ALA A 6 -19.06 -15.87 24.10
C ALA A 6 -18.42 -14.62 23.46
N LEU A 7 -18.67 -14.36 22.17
CA LEU A 7 -18.22 -13.14 21.48
C LEU A 7 -18.88 -11.89 22.06
N TYR A 8 -20.21 -11.90 22.24
CA TYR A 8 -20.95 -10.75 22.83
C TYR A 8 -20.65 -10.52 24.32
N LYS A 9 -20.04 -11.47 25.03
CA LYS A 9 -19.51 -11.24 26.39
C LYS A 9 -18.16 -10.51 26.38
N ARG A 10 -17.41 -10.65 25.30
CA ARG A 10 -16.05 -10.08 25.17
C ARG A 10 -16.02 -8.74 24.45
N TYR A 11 -16.93 -8.52 23.50
CA TYR A 11 -17.00 -7.32 22.67
C TYR A 11 -18.37 -6.65 22.83
N SER A 12 -18.39 -5.33 22.99
CA SER A 12 -19.61 -4.54 23.19
C SER A 12 -20.49 -4.45 21.94
N GLY A 13 -19.96 -4.84 20.76
CA GLY A 13 -20.69 -4.83 19.51
C GLY A 13 -19.84 -5.22 18.30
N LYS A 14 -20.46 -5.11 17.11
CA LYS A 14 -19.83 -5.48 15.84
C LYS A 14 -18.57 -4.67 15.57
N GLU A 15 -18.57 -3.37 15.89
CA GLU A 15 -17.44 -2.49 15.65
C GLU A 15 -16.23 -2.86 16.50
N GLU A 16 -16.41 -3.15 17.79
CA GLU A 16 -15.30 -3.55 18.65
C GLU A 16 -14.73 -4.90 18.22
N LEU A 17 -15.59 -5.83 17.83
CA LEU A 17 -15.16 -7.11 17.27
C LEU A 17 -14.38 -6.92 15.96
N PHE A 18 -14.91 -6.12 15.04
CA PHE A 18 -14.22 -5.79 13.78
C PHE A 18 -12.85 -5.19 14.04
N ALA A 19 -12.79 -4.17 14.89
CA ALA A 19 -11.53 -3.53 15.26
C ALA A 19 -10.51 -4.51 15.86
N ALA A 20 -10.95 -5.43 16.70
CA ALA A 20 -10.06 -6.43 17.29
C ALA A 20 -9.52 -7.43 16.25
N VAL A 21 -10.34 -7.79 15.25
CA VAL A 21 -9.93 -8.73 14.19
C VAL A 21 -8.91 -8.09 13.23
N VAL A 22 -9.07 -6.80 12.91
CA VAL A 22 -8.18 -6.12 11.95
C VAL A 22 -6.99 -5.42 12.59
N ALA A 23 -6.91 -5.38 13.93
CA ALA A 23 -5.92 -4.60 14.67
C ALA A 23 -4.48 -4.88 14.26
N ASP A 24 -4.10 -6.15 14.19
CA ASP A 24 -2.74 -6.57 13.83
C ASP A 24 -2.42 -6.20 12.37
N THR A 25 -3.34 -6.42 11.45
CA THR A 25 -3.17 -6.04 10.05
C THR A 25 -2.97 -4.52 9.89
N VAL A 26 -3.76 -3.72 10.60
CA VAL A 26 -3.63 -2.26 10.59
C VAL A 26 -2.30 -1.81 11.19
N ALA A 27 -1.89 -2.42 12.31
CA ALA A 27 -0.62 -2.11 12.97
C ALA A 27 0.57 -2.40 12.03
N ASP A 28 0.59 -3.57 11.43
CA ASP A 28 1.64 -4.03 10.51
C ASP A 28 1.75 -3.11 9.27
N LEU A 29 0.62 -2.74 8.67
CA LEU A 29 0.59 -1.82 7.54
C LEU A 29 1.08 -0.42 7.92
N ASN A 30 0.68 0.10 9.08
CA ASN A 30 1.17 1.39 9.57
C ASN A 30 2.68 1.36 9.86
N GLU A 31 3.23 0.26 10.35
CA GLU A 31 4.67 0.10 10.58
C GLU A 31 5.45 0.19 9.26
N ILE A 32 4.98 -0.46 8.19
CA ILE A 32 5.61 -0.38 6.86
C ILE A 32 5.67 1.06 6.36
N ILE A 33 4.58 1.81 6.48
CA ILE A 33 4.57 3.23 6.06
C ILE A 33 5.52 4.06 6.93
N ALA A 34 5.54 3.84 8.24
CA ALA A 34 6.44 4.55 9.14
C ALA A 34 7.92 4.32 8.77
N GLN A 35 8.29 3.08 8.41
CA GLN A 35 9.64 2.73 7.98
C GLN A 35 10.00 3.37 6.61
N LYS A 36 9.03 3.61 5.74
CA LYS A 36 9.23 4.26 4.43
C LYS A 36 9.22 5.79 4.49
N SER A 37 8.72 6.37 5.57
CA SER A 37 8.64 7.82 5.74
C SER A 37 9.99 8.41 6.10
N VAL A 38 10.80 8.74 5.10
CA VAL A 38 12.08 9.41 5.28
C VAL A 38 11.85 10.91 5.36
N THR A 39 12.35 11.53 6.43
CA THR A 39 12.28 12.99 6.64
C THR A 39 13.62 13.69 6.42
N ASP A 40 14.73 12.97 6.46
CA ASP A 40 16.08 13.47 6.20
C ASP A 40 16.73 12.69 5.05
N PHE A 41 16.86 13.35 3.91
CA PHE A 41 17.47 12.81 2.70
C PHE A 41 19.00 13.10 2.61
N SER A 42 19.61 13.72 3.61
CA SER A 42 21.03 14.12 3.56
C SER A 42 21.98 12.94 3.36
N GLN A 43 21.62 11.75 3.84
CA GLN A 43 22.41 10.52 3.73
C GLN A 43 21.91 9.57 2.62
N VAL A 44 20.88 9.96 1.89
CA VAL A 44 20.31 9.14 0.81
C VAL A 44 21.03 9.46 -0.49
N SER A 45 21.67 8.48 -1.13
CA SER A 45 22.34 8.66 -2.43
C SER A 45 21.33 8.84 -3.56
N ASP A 46 21.76 9.42 -4.69
CA ASP A 46 20.92 9.57 -5.89
C ASP A 46 20.46 8.20 -6.42
N GLU A 47 21.35 7.20 -6.40
CA GLU A 47 21.01 5.83 -6.79
C GLU A 47 19.90 5.25 -5.90
N THR A 48 19.98 5.47 -4.58
CA THR A 48 18.95 5.01 -3.63
C THR A 48 17.61 5.72 -3.87
N LEU A 49 17.64 7.04 -4.17
CA LEU A 49 16.43 7.79 -4.50
C LEU A 49 15.75 7.27 -5.76
N VAL A 50 16.52 6.98 -6.81
CA VAL A 50 16.01 6.42 -8.06
C VAL A 50 15.50 5.01 -7.84
N LYS A 51 16.27 4.16 -7.11
CA LYS A 51 15.90 2.78 -6.83
C LYS A 51 14.62 2.64 -5.97
N ALA A 52 14.28 3.64 -5.17
CA ALA A 52 13.04 3.64 -4.40
C ALA A 52 11.77 3.56 -5.28
N TRP A 53 11.89 3.85 -6.58
CA TRP A 53 10.81 3.77 -7.56
C TRP A 53 10.84 2.48 -8.40
N ASP A 54 11.79 1.60 -8.11
CA ASP A 54 11.87 0.29 -8.76
C ASP A 54 10.86 -0.67 -8.14
N MET A 55 9.71 -0.77 -8.79
CA MET A 55 8.67 -1.73 -8.42
C MET A 55 8.76 -2.94 -9.33
N ASP A 56 9.85 -3.67 -9.21
CA ASP A 56 10.06 -4.91 -9.94
C ASP A 56 9.10 -6.04 -9.49
N GLU A 57 9.12 -7.15 -10.22
CA GLU A 57 8.22 -8.27 -9.94
C GLU A 57 8.49 -8.88 -8.56
N ASP A 58 9.74 -8.92 -8.09
CA ASP A 58 10.11 -9.50 -6.79
C ASP A 58 9.57 -8.64 -5.63
N TYR A 59 9.74 -7.31 -5.73
CA TYR A 59 9.21 -6.37 -4.74
C TYR A 59 7.68 -6.38 -4.71
N MET A 60 7.04 -6.40 -5.88
CA MET A 60 5.58 -6.45 -5.96
C MET A 60 5.03 -7.78 -5.44
N MET A 61 5.69 -8.92 -5.76
CA MET A 61 5.31 -10.22 -5.21
C MET A 61 5.50 -10.31 -3.71
N TRP A 62 6.52 -9.64 -3.15
CA TRP A 62 6.65 -9.53 -1.71
C TRP A 62 5.41 -8.87 -1.09
N TRP A 63 4.88 -7.77 -1.69
CA TRP A 63 3.66 -7.13 -1.25
C TRP A 63 2.45 -8.05 -1.30
N PHE A 64 2.24 -8.76 -2.41
CA PHE A 64 1.12 -9.70 -2.54
C PHE A 64 1.19 -10.82 -1.51
N ARG A 65 2.37 -11.42 -1.29
CA ARG A 65 2.56 -12.46 -0.25
C ARG A 65 2.34 -11.92 1.15
N TYR A 66 2.87 -10.75 1.43
CA TYR A 66 2.69 -10.08 2.73
C TYR A 66 1.22 -9.85 3.06
N LEU A 67 0.41 -9.42 2.08
CA LEU A 67 -1.02 -9.22 2.24
C LEU A 67 -1.78 -10.56 2.30
N ASP A 68 -1.36 -11.57 1.53
CA ASP A 68 -1.94 -12.92 1.56
C ASP A 68 -1.77 -13.60 2.92
N GLU A 69 -0.62 -13.43 3.57
CA GLU A 69 -0.40 -13.90 4.95
C GLU A 69 -1.36 -13.26 5.96
N ARG A 70 -1.93 -12.10 5.65
CA ARG A 70 -2.89 -11.33 6.44
C ARG A 70 -4.29 -11.29 5.83
N HIS A 71 -4.56 -12.25 4.95
CA HIS A 71 -5.71 -12.30 4.05
C HIS A 71 -7.02 -11.91 4.74
N ASP A 72 -7.41 -12.56 5.82
CA ASP A 72 -8.72 -12.35 6.45
C ASP A 72 -8.88 -10.93 7.00
N GLY A 73 -7.88 -10.42 7.72
CA GLY A 73 -7.88 -9.05 8.24
C GLY A 73 -7.83 -8.01 7.11
N PHE A 74 -7.05 -8.28 6.07
CA PHE A 74 -6.92 -7.39 4.92
C PHE A 74 -8.21 -7.32 4.10
N VAL A 75 -8.81 -8.45 3.75
CA VAL A 75 -10.08 -8.51 3.02
C VAL A 75 -11.20 -7.82 3.81
N LEU A 76 -11.26 -8.01 5.12
CA LEU A 76 -12.23 -7.29 5.97
C LEU A 76 -12.03 -5.77 5.88
N LEU A 77 -10.79 -5.27 5.95
CA LEU A 77 -10.50 -3.83 5.87
C LEU A 77 -10.93 -3.23 4.54
N VAL A 78 -10.67 -3.93 3.42
CA VAL A 78 -10.94 -3.36 2.09
C VAL A 78 -12.37 -3.59 1.59
N SER A 79 -13.13 -4.56 2.19
CA SER A 79 -14.46 -4.93 1.70
C SER A 79 -15.59 -4.71 2.71
N CYS A 80 -15.31 -4.71 4.02
CA CYS A 80 -16.32 -4.78 5.07
C CYS A 80 -16.22 -3.67 6.12
N ALA A 81 -15.37 -2.67 5.92
CA ALA A 81 -15.10 -1.60 6.88
C ALA A 81 -16.23 -0.57 6.99
N GLU A 82 -17.24 -0.62 6.12
CA GLU A 82 -18.36 0.32 6.13
C GLU A 82 -19.06 0.36 7.50
N ASN A 83 -19.42 1.56 7.97
CA ASN A 83 -19.99 1.82 9.29
C ASN A 83 -19.08 1.44 10.48
N THR A 84 -17.78 1.34 10.28
CA THR A 84 -16.76 1.23 11.34
C THR A 84 -15.84 2.46 11.32
N ARG A 85 -14.98 2.60 12.33
CA ARG A 85 -13.92 3.61 12.33
C ARG A 85 -12.90 3.47 11.18
N TYR A 86 -12.93 2.36 10.46
CA TYR A 86 -12.09 2.08 9.31
C TYR A 86 -12.79 2.31 7.96
N ALA A 87 -13.98 2.93 7.96
CA ALA A 87 -14.77 3.15 6.73
C ALA A 87 -13.98 3.85 5.60
N ASN A 88 -13.02 4.70 5.96
CA ASN A 88 -12.16 5.41 5.01
C ASN A 88 -10.78 4.75 4.85
N PHE A 89 -10.59 3.51 5.32
CA PHE A 89 -9.26 2.87 5.36
C PHE A 89 -8.49 2.97 4.04
N GLN A 90 -9.12 2.71 2.91
CA GLN A 90 -8.45 2.74 1.62
C GLN A 90 -7.96 4.15 1.26
N HIS A 91 -8.80 5.18 1.48
CA HIS A 91 -8.43 6.57 1.25
C HIS A 91 -7.29 7.01 2.19
N ASP A 92 -7.44 6.73 3.49
CA ASP A 92 -6.45 7.10 4.52
C ASP A 92 -5.10 6.40 4.27
N TRP A 93 -5.14 5.17 3.75
CA TRP A 93 -3.96 4.41 3.37
C TRP A 93 -3.23 5.05 2.18
N VAL A 94 -3.97 5.40 1.12
CA VAL A 94 -3.40 6.08 -0.05
C VAL A 94 -2.85 7.46 0.33
N GLU A 95 -3.52 8.19 1.20
CA GLU A 95 -3.03 9.47 1.71
C GLU A 95 -1.67 9.32 2.39
N LYS A 96 -1.52 8.34 3.29
CA LYS A 96 -0.24 8.04 3.94
C LYS A 96 0.84 7.62 2.94
N MET A 97 0.48 6.78 1.95
CA MET A 97 1.42 6.41 0.89
C MET A 97 1.85 7.63 0.09
N THR A 98 0.92 8.53 -0.24
CA THR A 98 1.21 9.76 -0.98
C THR A 98 2.21 10.62 -0.22
N GLN A 99 1.94 10.90 1.05
CA GLN A 99 2.82 11.70 1.91
C GLN A 99 4.23 11.10 2.02
N ALA A 100 4.32 9.78 2.25
CA ALA A 100 5.60 9.09 2.35
C ALA A 100 6.39 9.11 1.02
N THR A 101 5.70 9.01 -0.11
CA THR A 101 6.31 8.86 -1.44
C THR A 101 6.63 10.19 -2.09
N TYR A 102 5.78 11.21 -1.86
CA TYR A 102 5.96 12.54 -2.46
C TYR A 102 7.26 13.22 -2.02
N GLY A 103 7.71 12.98 -0.79
CA GLY A 103 9.02 13.46 -0.31
C GLY A 103 10.19 12.94 -1.14
N TYR A 104 10.16 11.67 -1.54
CA TYR A 104 11.18 11.10 -2.44
C TYR A 104 11.17 11.75 -3.82
N TYR A 105 9.98 12.01 -4.36
CA TYR A 105 9.84 12.72 -5.64
C TYR A 105 10.36 14.15 -5.54
N GLN A 106 9.99 14.91 -4.51
CA GLN A 106 10.45 16.29 -4.31
C GLN A 106 11.98 16.34 -4.21
N GLU A 107 12.60 15.40 -3.49
CA GLU A 107 14.05 15.33 -3.39
C GLU A 107 14.71 14.97 -4.72
N ALA A 108 14.14 14.03 -5.49
CA ALA A 108 14.62 13.72 -6.83
C ALA A 108 14.53 14.95 -7.78
N ARG A 109 13.45 15.72 -7.68
CA ARG A 109 13.32 17.00 -8.41
C ARG A 109 14.38 18.01 -7.99
N ARG A 110 14.58 18.19 -6.69
CA ARG A 110 15.58 19.12 -6.13
C ARG A 110 17.01 18.80 -6.60
N ARG A 111 17.31 17.51 -6.77
CA ARG A 111 18.61 17.01 -7.29
C ARG A 111 18.68 16.94 -8.81
N GLU A 112 17.67 17.38 -9.52
CA GLU A 112 17.60 17.34 -10.99
C GLU A 112 17.67 15.92 -11.59
N LEU A 113 17.29 14.89 -10.80
CA LEU A 113 17.23 13.49 -11.25
C LEU A 113 16.01 13.23 -12.14
N THR A 114 14.97 14.05 -12.04
CA THR A 114 13.80 14.04 -12.91
C THR A 114 13.41 15.45 -13.32
N THR A 115 12.94 15.61 -14.55
CA THR A 115 12.37 16.86 -15.08
C THR A 115 10.85 16.88 -15.06
N VAL A 116 10.23 15.74 -14.75
CA VAL A 116 8.77 15.62 -14.68
C VAL A 116 8.24 16.50 -13.57
N ASP A 117 7.24 17.29 -13.87
CA ASP A 117 6.51 18.08 -12.89
C ASP A 117 5.21 17.38 -12.51
N MET A 118 5.03 17.10 -11.23
CA MET A 118 3.88 16.37 -10.69
C MET A 118 3.47 16.98 -9.36
N SER A 119 2.23 17.35 -9.23
CA SER A 119 1.66 17.79 -7.96
C SER A 119 1.40 16.61 -7.03
N GLU A 120 1.32 16.88 -5.73
CA GLU A 120 0.94 15.88 -4.73
C GLU A 120 -0.44 15.28 -5.03
N ALA A 121 -1.38 16.10 -5.51
CA ALA A 121 -2.72 15.63 -5.90
C ALA A 121 -2.67 14.66 -7.10
N GLU A 122 -1.84 14.90 -8.10
CA GLU A 122 -1.64 13.97 -9.22
C GLU A 122 -1.00 12.67 -8.74
N MET A 123 -0.01 12.73 -7.86
CA MET A 123 0.58 11.54 -7.26
C MET A 123 -0.45 10.74 -6.46
N HIS A 124 -1.30 11.41 -5.68
CA HIS A 124 -2.40 10.77 -4.95
C HIS A 124 -3.35 10.00 -5.89
N ILE A 125 -3.73 10.61 -7.02
CA ILE A 125 -4.59 9.96 -8.02
C ILE A 125 -3.92 8.71 -8.60
N LEU A 126 -2.64 8.81 -8.95
CA LEU A 126 -1.88 7.67 -9.51
C LEU A 126 -1.71 6.55 -8.47
N LEU A 127 -1.43 6.89 -7.22
CA LEU A 127 -1.32 5.92 -6.13
C LEU A 127 -2.67 5.30 -5.79
N THR A 128 -3.78 6.02 -5.93
CA THR A 128 -5.13 5.46 -5.79
C THR A 128 -5.38 4.38 -6.85
N ALA A 129 -5.05 4.66 -8.11
CA ALA A 129 -5.17 3.68 -9.19
C ALA A 129 -4.24 2.48 -8.98
N PHE A 130 -3.00 2.74 -8.55
CA PHE A 130 -2.04 1.69 -8.21
C PHE A 130 -2.54 0.81 -7.06
N TRP A 131 -3.04 1.42 -5.97
CA TRP A 131 -3.57 0.70 -4.82
C TRP A 131 -4.76 -0.20 -5.19
N ALA A 132 -5.63 0.26 -6.11
CA ALA A 132 -6.73 -0.57 -6.59
C ALA A 132 -6.23 -1.88 -7.23
N THR A 133 -5.11 -1.85 -7.95
CA THR A 133 -4.53 -3.08 -8.53
C THR A 133 -3.92 -4.01 -7.48
N ILE A 134 -3.68 -3.54 -6.27
CA ILE A 134 -3.15 -4.35 -5.16
C ILE A 134 -4.28 -5.04 -4.40
N TYR A 135 -5.34 -4.33 -4.01
CA TYR A 135 -6.37 -4.90 -3.14
C TYR A 135 -7.50 -5.62 -3.89
N GLU A 136 -7.84 -5.21 -5.10
CA GLU A 136 -8.93 -5.83 -5.88
C GLU A 136 -8.75 -7.34 -6.10
N PRO A 137 -7.56 -7.87 -6.37
CA PRO A 137 -7.36 -9.32 -6.48
C PRO A 137 -7.80 -10.09 -5.22
N PHE A 138 -7.61 -9.53 -4.03
CA PHE A 138 -8.04 -10.16 -2.77
C PHE A 138 -9.56 -10.14 -2.62
N ILE A 139 -10.22 -9.04 -3.02
CA ILE A 139 -11.70 -8.97 -3.05
C ILE A 139 -12.27 -10.01 -4.02
N HIS A 140 -11.58 -10.25 -5.14
CA HIS A 140 -11.96 -11.25 -6.14
C HIS A 140 -11.47 -12.67 -5.82
N GLY A 141 -10.84 -12.90 -4.68
CA GLY A 141 -10.42 -14.21 -4.21
C GLY A 141 -9.34 -14.87 -5.08
N TYR A 142 -8.40 -14.08 -5.61
CA TYR A 142 -7.29 -14.61 -6.38
C TYR A 142 -6.43 -15.53 -5.52
N ASN A 143 -6.06 -16.68 -6.06
CA ASN A 143 -5.05 -17.54 -5.47
C ASN A 143 -3.62 -17.03 -5.82
N LEU A 144 -2.60 -17.66 -5.22
CA LEU A 144 -1.21 -17.23 -5.38
C LEU A 144 -0.75 -17.23 -6.86
N GLU A 145 -1.14 -18.23 -7.65
CA GLU A 145 -0.79 -18.31 -9.08
C GLU A 145 -1.42 -17.15 -9.88
N GLN A 146 -2.67 -16.81 -9.56
CA GLN A 146 -3.35 -15.66 -10.16
C GLN A 146 -2.70 -14.34 -9.74
N LEU A 147 -2.27 -14.22 -8.47
CA LEU A 147 -1.54 -13.05 -7.97
C LEU A 147 -0.18 -12.90 -8.68
N GLU A 148 0.55 -13.99 -8.92
CA GLU A 148 1.81 -13.95 -9.69
C GLU A 148 1.60 -13.49 -11.14
N SER A 149 0.56 -13.98 -11.79
CA SER A 149 0.21 -13.56 -13.16
C SER A 149 -0.20 -12.08 -13.19
N HIS A 150 -1.00 -11.63 -12.23
CA HIS A 150 -1.46 -10.26 -12.08
C HIS A 150 -0.30 -9.30 -11.78
N CYS A 151 0.63 -9.69 -10.91
CA CYS A 151 1.82 -8.93 -10.56
C CYS A 151 2.62 -8.50 -11.81
N LYS A 152 2.85 -9.42 -12.76
CA LYS A 152 3.54 -9.14 -14.03
C LYS A 152 2.84 -8.07 -14.86
N LEU A 153 1.51 -8.00 -14.81
CA LEU A 153 0.74 -6.97 -15.51
C LEU A 153 0.84 -5.62 -14.80
N VAL A 154 0.75 -5.61 -13.47
CA VAL A 154 0.87 -4.40 -12.65
C VAL A 154 2.23 -3.74 -12.83
N CYS A 155 3.33 -4.51 -12.78
CA CYS A 155 4.69 -4.00 -13.00
C CYS A 155 4.87 -3.38 -14.39
N LYS A 156 4.21 -3.93 -15.42
CA LYS A 156 4.23 -3.34 -16.77
C LYS A 156 3.41 -2.06 -16.86
N LEU A 157 2.27 -2.02 -16.17
CA LEU A 157 1.36 -0.86 -16.19
C LEU A 157 1.97 0.33 -15.46
N PHE A 158 2.52 0.10 -14.26
CA PHE A 158 3.09 1.13 -13.38
C PHE A 158 4.62 1.16 -13.46
N GLY A 159 5.16 1.41 -14.64
CA GLY A 159 6.60 1.63 -14.82
C GLY A 159 7.03 3.02 -14.33
N TRP A 160 7.22 3.20 -13.02
CA TRP A 160 7.56 4.49 -12.41
C TRP A 160 8.85 5.11 -12.96
N TYR A 161 9.86 4.30 -13.30
CA TYR A 161 11.05 4.79 -13.99
C TYR A 161 10.72 5.55 -15.27
N ARG A 162 9.79 5.02 -16.05
CA ARG A 162 9.32 5.69 -17.28
C ARG A 162 8.49 6.93 -16.98
N VAL A 163 7.67 6.90 -15.92
CA VAL A 163 6.86 8.05 -15.48
C VAL A 163 7.76 9.21 -15.11
N PHE A 164 8.85 8.98 -14.37
CA PHE A 164 9.78 10.01 -13.92
C PHE A 164 10.96 10.25 -14.87
N GLY A 165 11.05 9.50 -15.97
CA GLY A 165 12.17 9.63 -16.91
C GLY A 165 13.51 9.18 -16.35
N PHE A 166 13.53 8.34 -15.32
CA PHE A 166 14.76 7.75 -14.81
C PHE A 166 15.36 6.78 -15.81
N SER A 167 16.69 6.75 -15.91
CA SER A 167 17.38 5.72 -16.66
C SER A 167 17.17 4.38 -15.95
N SER A 168 16.75 3.35 -16.71
CA SER A 168 16.71 1.99 -16.15
C SER A 168 18.12 1.57 -15.70
N PRO A 169 18.24 0.90 -14.54
CA PRO A 169 19.51 0.38 -14.06
C PRO A 169 20.16 -0.61 -15.01
#